data_e58bcc94e4c5fe72548782680ac2e105
#
_entry.id   e58bcc94e4c5fe72548782680ac2e105
#
_cell.length_a   1.000
_cell.length_b   1.000
_cell.length_c   1.000
_cell.angle_alpha   90.00
_cell.angle_beta   90.00
_cell.angle_gamma   90.00
#
_symmetry.space_group_name_H-M   'P 1'
#
loop_
_entity.id
_entity.type
_entity.pdbx_description
1 polymer ?
#
loop_
_entity_poly.entity_id
_entity_poly.type
_entity_poly.pdbx_seq_one_letter_code
_entity_poly.pdbx_strand_id
1 'polypeptide(L)'
;FLPKAKNPRTHRSTRPPIQMCIQELAVHHLEENPPVFGSVKARYQQVSFSGKIVYCRTGAEVEKATREIVRKIESMKASGPVSLGFDLEWKPFPRRGEPPCKVALMQLCLDKTHCYLMHIIHSGVPPILKSLLEDSSSVKVGVCIDNDARKMFNDYEVHVQPLMDLSTVANVKLAGPYKRWSLAALTEMITCKELPKPGNIRMGNWESFVLSKKQLEYAATDAYISWYLYEVLRSFPDYTPDIETEVV
;
A
#
# COMPACT_ATOMS: atom_id res chain seq x y z
N PHE A 1 58.60 -28.47 -26.97
CA PHE A 1 57.16 -28.24 -27.25
C PHE A 1 56.37 -28.54 -25.99
N LEU A 2 55.87 -27.50 -25.31
CA LEU A 2 54.97 -27.58 -24.19
C LEU A 2 53.60 -27.10 -24.65
N PRO A 3 52.49 -27.73 -24.32
CA PRO A 3 51.15 -27.31 -24.75
C PRO A 3 50.64 -26.15 -23.88
N LYS A 4 50.09 -25.14 -24.55
CA LYS A 4 49.42 -24.00 -23.92
C LYS A 4 48.18 -24.43 -23.15
N ALA A 5 48.09 -24.06 -21.87
CA ALA A 5 46.95 -24.22 -21.03
C ALA A 5 45.79 -23.36 -21.55
N LYS A 6 44.61 -23.96 -21.73
CA LYS A 6 43.34 -23.26 -22.03
C LYS A 6 42.80 -22.59 -20.77
N ASN A 7 42.60 -21.29 -20.85
CA ASN A 7 41.92 -20.49 -19.85
C ASN A 7 40.46 -20.97 -19.66
N PRO A 8 39.98 -21.19 -18.46
CA PRO A 8 38.54 -21.48 -18.21
C PRO A 8 37.75 -20.18 -18.44
N ARG A 9 36.70 -20.28 -19.28
CA ARG A 9 35.71 -19.22 -19.46
C ARG A 9 34.98 -19.02 -18.14
N THR A 10 35.17 -17.87 -17.52
CA THR A 10 34.32 -17.40 -16.42
C THR A 10 32.91 -17.17 -16.94
N HIS A 11 31.98 -17.97 -16.51
CA HIS A 11 30.55 -17.68 -16.68
C HIS A 11 30.22 -16.38 -15.93
N ARG A 12 30.09 -15.29 -16.66
CA ARG A 12 29.47 -14.07 -16.18
C ARG A 12 27.98 -14.38 -15.91
N SER A 13 27.63 -14.54 -14.65
CA SER A 13 26.24 -14.54 -14.20
C SER A 13 25.71 -13.12 -14.33
N THR A 14 25.21 -12.77 -15.50
CA THR A 14 24.44 -11.53 -15.69
C THR A 14 23.04 -11.76 -15.11
N ARG A 15 22.85 -11.43 -13.83
CA ARG A 15 21.49 -11.24 -13.31
C ARG A 15 20.84 -10.09 -14.08
N PRO A 16 19.59 -10.25 -14.56
CA PRO A 16 18.94 -9.16 -15.28
C PRO A 16 18.75 -7.96 -14.35
N PRO A 17 18.87 -6.72 -14.87
CA PRO A 17 18.55 -5.52 -14.11
C PRO A 17 17.15 -5.61 -13.52
N ILE A 18 16.92 -5.05 -12.33
CA ILE A 18 15.62 -5.04 -11.64
C ILE A 18 14.49 -4.56 -12.55
N GLN A 19 14.80 -3.64 -13.48
CA GLN A 19 13.87 -3.19 -14.52
C GLN A 19 13.34 -4.34 -15.40
N MET A 20 14.18 -5.35 -15.71
CA MET A 20 13.74 -6.54 -16.45
C MET A 20 12.86 -7.46 -15.59
N CYS A 21 13.16 -7.63 -14.29
CA CYS A 21 12.29 -8.39 -13.39
C CYS A 21 10.91 -7.72 -13.21
N ILE A 22 10.86 -6.37 -13.13
CA ILE A 22 9.60 -5.62 -13.09
C ILE A 22 8.85 -5.79 -14.41
N GLN A 23 9.54 -5.76 -15.55
CA GLN A 23 8.94 -5.98 -16.86
C GLN A 23 8.48 -7.43 -17.05
N GLU A 24 9.22 -8.42 -16.57
CA GLU A 24 8.82 -9.84 -16.63
C GLU A 24 7.62 -10.14 -15.73
N LEU A 25 7.56 -9.55 -14.51
CA LEU A 25 6.38 -9.65 -13.65
C LEU A 25 5.18 -8.88 -14.24
N ALA A 26 5.42 -7.73 -14.90
CA ALA A 26 4.40 -7.00 -15.63
C ALA A 26 3.93 -7.78 -16.87
N VAL A 27 4.82 -8.48 -17.59
CA VAL A 27 4.49 -9.32 -18.74
C VAL A 27 3.61 -10.50 -18.32
N HIS A 28 3.89 -11.16 -17.20
CA HIS A 28 3.02 -12.23 -16.69
C HIS A 28 1.61 -11.74 -16.32
N HIS A 29 1.47 -10.45 -15.95
CA HIS A 29 0.16 -9.81 -15.75
C HIS A 29 -0.44 -9.23 -17.05
N LEU A 30 0.39 -8.95 -18.08
CA LEU A 30 -0.04 -8.45 -19.39
C LEU A 30 -0.50 -9.57 -20.34
N GLU A 31 -0.10 -10.80 -20.13
CA GLU A 31 -0.61 -11.95 -20.87
C GLU A 31 -2.11 -12.21 -20.61
N GLU A 32 -2.63 -11.75 -19.46
CA GLU A 32 -4.08 -11.81 -19.17
C GLU A 32 -4.90 -10.68 -19.81
N ASN A 33 -4.25 -9.55 -20.26
CA ASN A 33 -4.94 -8.43 -20.92
C ASN A 33 -3.99 -7.64 -21.83
N PRO A 34 -3.85 -7.99 -23.12
CA PRO A 34 -2.96 -7.29 -24.04
C PRO A 34 -3.45 -5.85 -24.33
N PRO A 35 -2.53 -4.85 -24.37
CA PRO A 35 -2.90 -3.49 -24.72
C PRO A 35 -3.28 -3.38 -26.21
N VAL A 36 -4.42 -2.73 -26.49
CA VAL A 36 -4.84 -2.38 -27.86
C VAL A 36 -3.99 -1.22 -28.35
N PHE A 37 -3.09 -1.45 -29.29
CA PHE A 37 -2.28 -0.42 -29.94
C PHE A 37 -3.12 0.43 -30.91
N GLY A 38 -3.38 1.66 -30.52
CA GLY A 38 -3.90 2.73 -31.37
C GLY A 38 -3.32 4.06 -30.90
N SER A 39 -2.85 4.89 -31.81
CA SER A 39 -2.06 6.12 -31.62
C SER A 39 -2.78 7.22 -30.82
N VAL A 40 -2.89 7.06 -29.54
CA VAL A 40 -3.15 8.07 -28.50
C VAL A 40 -2.35 7.57 -27.30
N LYS A 41 -1.65 8.43 -26.56
CA LYS A 41 -0.94 8.05 -25.32
C LYS A 41 -1.70 6.95 -24.61
N ALA A 42 -1.20 5.71 -24.65
CA ALA A 42 -1.88 4.57 -24.05
C ALA A 42 -2.16 4.94 -22.59
N ARG A 43 -3.43 5.16 -22.24
CA ARG A 43 -3.83 5.49 -20.88
C ARG A 43 -3.75 4.18 -20.13
N TYR A 44 -2.93 4.11 -19.11
CA TYR A 44 -2.89 2.93 -18.26
C TYR A 44 -4.30 2.60 -17.76
N GLN A 45 -4.58 1.30 -17.68
CA GLN A 45 -5.82 0.84 -17.06
C GLN A 45 -5.83 1.28 -15.58
N GLN A 46 -6.99 1.73 -15.10
CA GLN A 46 -7.11 2.14 -13.71
C GLN A 46 -7.14 0.94 -12.77
N VAL A 47 -6.40 1.03 -11.66
CA VAL A 47 -6.52 0.07 -10.58
C VAL A 47 -7.79 0.34 -9.77
N SER A 48 -8.47 -0.72 -9.35
CA SER A 48 -9.60 -0.65 -8.43
C SER A 48 -9.61 -1.90 -7.54
N PHE A 49 -10.09 -1.75 -6.31
CA PHE A 49 -10.34 -2.90 -5.45
C PHE A 49 -11.60 -3.65 -5.93
N SER A 50 -11.44 -4.93 -6.26
CA SER A 50 -12.52 -5.78 -6.77
C SER A 50 -13.10 -6.74 -5.72
N GLY A 51 -12.52 -6.77 -4.51
CA GLY A 51 -12.99 -7.60 -3.41
C GLY A 51 -14.21 -7.02 -2.69
N LYS A 52 -14.55 -7.63 -1.57
CA LYS A 52 -15.68 -7.20 -0.73
C LYS A 52 -15.27 -6.03 0.16
N ILE A 53 -16.00 -4.93 0.07
CA ILE A 53 -15.90 -3.79 0.99
C ILE A 53 -16.81 -4.07 2.20
N VAL A 54 -16.20 -4.11 3.38
CA VAL A 54 -16.92 -4.23 4.67
C VAL A 54 -16.99 -2.84 5.29
N TYR A 55 -18.13 -2.16 5.11
CA TYR A 55 -18.34 -0.80 5.61
C TYR A 55 -19.02 -0.81 6.95
N CYS A 56 -18.33 -0.31 7.99
CA CYS A 56 -18.75 -0.31 9.38
C CYS A 56 -19.01 1.12 9.86
N ARG A 57 -20.21 1.39 10.41
CA ARG A 57 -20.63 2.73 10.89
C ARG A 57 -20.95 2.78 12.37
N THR A 58 -21.13 1.63 12.99
CA THR A 58 -21.46 1.51 14.42
C THR A 58 -20.32 0.82 15.17
N GLY A 59 -20.19 1.07 16.46
CA GLY A 59 -19.21 0.42 17.32
C GLY A 59 -19.29 -1.11 17.26
N ALA A 60 -20.49 -1.67 17.26
CA ALA A 60 -20.70 -3.11 17.17
C ALA A 60 -20.22 -3.71 15.82
N GLU A 61 -20.45 -2.99 14.70
CA GLU A 61 -19.96 -3.41 13.38
C GLU A 61 -18.42 -3.36 13.32
N VAL A 62 -17.82 -2.27 13.86
CA VAL A 62 -16.35 -2.13 13.94
C VAL A 62 -15.74 -3.22 14.80
N GLU A 63 -16.32 -3.52 15.96
CA GLU A 63 -15.85 -4.63 16.81
C GLU A 63 -15.92 -5.98 16.12
N LYS A 64 -17.03 -6.27 15.43
CA LYS A 64 -17.21 -7.51 14.67
C LYS A 64 -16.16 -7.63 13.58
N ALA A 65 -15.98 -6.57 12.78
CA ALA A 65 -14.97 -6.51 11.72
C ALA A 65 -13.56 -6.67 12.28
N THR A 66 -13.25 -6.00 13.39
CA THR A 66 -11.93 -6.11 14.04
C THR A 66 -11.66 -7.53 14.53
N ARG A 67 -12.64 -8.22 15.14
CA ARG A 67 -12.46 -9.64 15.52
C ARG A 67 -12.22 -10.54 14.30
N GLU A 68 -12.81 -10.23 13.16
CA GLU A 68 -12.57 -10.96 11.91
C GLU A 68 -11.12 -10.72 11.42
N ILE A 69 -10.65 -9.46 11.44
CA ILE A 69 -9.27 -9.10 11.10
C ILE A 69 -8.28 -9.84 12.01
N VAL A 70 -8.48 -9.80 13.32
CA VAL A 70 -7.59 -10.48 14.30
C VAL A 70 -7.52 -11.98 14.01
N ARG A 71 -8.64 -12.66 13.77
CA ARG A 71 -8.63 -14.09 13.42
C ARG A 71 -7.87 -14.38 12.12
N LYS A 72 -8.01 -13.51 11.12
CA LYS A 72 -7.23 -13.62 9.86
C LYS A 72 -5.75 -13.46 10.12
N ILE A 73 -5.33 -12.44 10.87
CA ILE A 73 -3.93 -12.22 11.25
C ILE A 73 -3.39 -13.46 11.95
N GLU A 74 -4.10 -14.01 12.92
CA GLU A 74 -3.70 -15.21 13.64
C GLU A 74 -3.51 -16.43 12.73
N SER A 75 -4.41 -16.63 11.77
CA SER A 75 -4.29 -17.71 10.80
C SER A 75 -3.13 -17.53 9.83
N MET A 76 -2.70 -16.29 9.56
CA MET A 76 -1.61 -15.97 8.63
C MET A 76 -0.23 -15.96 9.29
N LYS A 77 -0.14 -15.79 10.62
CA LYS A 77 1.14 -15.72 11.36
C LYS A 77 2.07 -16.90 11.09
N ALA A 78 1.53 -18.10 10.89
CA ALA A 78 2.33 -19.28 10.58
C ALA A 78 3.07 -19.18 9.23
N SER A 79 2.61 -18.33 8.32
CA SER A 79 3.20 -18.11 7.00
C SER A 79 4.17 -16.93 6.94
N GLY A 80 4.34 -16.19 8.05
CA GLY A 80 5.26 -15.07 8.17
C GLY A 80 4.62 -13.77 8.70
N PRO A 81 5.36 -12.64 8.61
CA PRO A 81 4.86 -11.33 9.07
C PRO A 81 3.62 -10.90 8.28
N VAL A 82 2.59 -10.47 8.99
CA VAL A 82 1.33 -10.01 8.40
C VAL A 82 1.37 -8.49 8.22
N SER A 83 0.96 -8.03 7.04
CA SER A 83 0.84 -6.60 6.73
C SER A 83 -0.62 -6.18 6.58
N LEU A 84 -0.90 -4.95 6.98
CA LEU A 84 -2.18 -4.28 6.84
C LEU A 84 -1.97 -3.01 6.00
N GLY A 85 -2.54 -2.96 4.79
CA GLY A 85 -2.69 -1.70 4.08
C GLY A 85 -3.55 -0.76 4.92
N PHE A 86 -3.00 0.40 5.23
CA PHE A 86 -3.60 1.38 6.14
C PHE A 86 -3.70 2.74 5.45
N ASP A 87 -4.85 3.38 5.57
CA ASP A 87 -5.07 4.74 5.09
C ASP A 87 -6.17 5.43 5.91
N LEU A 88 -6.24 6.74 5.84
CA LEU A 88 -7.19 7.57 6.59
C LEU A 88 -7.81 8.64 5.70
N GLU A 89 -9.10 8.90 5.94
CA GLU A 89 -9.79 10.00 5.29
C GLU A 89 -10.44 10.95 6.31
N TRP A 90 -10.31 12.23 6.03
CA TRP A 90 -10.97 13.28 6.81
C TRP A 90 -11.36 14.45 5.92
N LYS A 91 -12.26 15.29 6.41
CA LYS A 91 -12.66 16.51 5.72
C LYS A 91 -11.49 17.52 5.75
N PRO A 92 -10.95 17.96 4.62
CA PRO A 92 -9.70 18.72 4.58
C PRO A 92 -9.82 20.16 5.09
N PHE A 93 -11.03 20.75 5.00
CA PHE A 93 -11.25 22.15 5.38
C PHE A 93 -12.29 22.24 6.49
N PRO A 94 -11.90 22.59 7.72
CA PRO A 94 -12.85 23.00 8.74
C PRO A 94 -13.54 24.31 8.33
N ARG A 95 -14.70 24.59 8.88
CA ARG A 95 -15.30 25.90 8.73
C ARG A 95 -14.43 26.93 9.45
N ARG A 96 -14.52 28.20 9.01
CA ARG A 96 -13.74 29.27 9.60
C ARG A 96 -14.02 29.36 11.11
N GLY A 97 -12.97 29.25 11.93
CA GLY A 97 -13.08 29.28 13.39
C GLY A 97 -13.36 27.92 14.06
N GLU A 98 -13.52 26.85 13.30
CA GLU A 98 -13.62 25.49 13.83
C GLU A 98 -12.23 24.84 13.93
N PRO A 99 -12.04 23.89 14.87
CA PRO A 99 -10.80 23.12 14.96
C PRO A 99 -10.61 22.25 13.71
N PRO A 100 -9.38 21.74 13.45
CA PRO A 100 -9.13 20.78 12.38
C PRO A 100 -10.07 19.58 12.49
N CYS A 101 -10.60 19.14 11.35
CA CYS A 101 -11.49 17.99 11.32
C CYS A 101 -10.75 16.71 11.77
N LYS A 102 -11.44 15.88 12.54
CA LYS A 102 -10.91 14.57 12.97
C LYS A 102 -10.91 13.59 11.82
N VAL A 103 -10.11 12.53 11.96
CA VAL A 103 -10.22 11.37 11.06
C VAL A 103 -11.66 10.86 11.07
N ALA A 104 -12.24 10.75 9.88
CA ALA A 104 -13.60 10.29 9.73
C ALA A 104 -13.68 8.81 9.36
N LEU A 105 -12.84 8.36 8.43
CA LEU A 105 -12.83 7.00 7.94
C LEU A 105 -11.42 6.42 8.06
N MET A 106 -11.32 5.19 8.53
CA MET A 106 -10.11 4.37 8.55
C MET A 106 -10.28 3.17 7.65
N GLN A 107 -9.25 2.84 6.89
CA GLN A 107 -9.23 1.70 5.99
C GLN A 107 -8.17 0.69 6.39
N LEU A 108 -8.54 -0.60 6.39
CA LEU A 108 -7.65 -1.73 6.66
C LEU A 108 -7.84 -2.80 5.57
N CYS A 109 -6.76 -3.19 4.91
CA CYS A 109 -6.77 -4.24 3.90
C CYS A 109 -5.64 -5.25 4.17
N LEU A 110 -5.97 -6.56 4.20
CA LEU A 110 -5.01 -7.64 4.44
C LEU A 110 -4.79 -8.52 3.22
N ASP A 111 -5.73 -8.51 2.28
CA ASP A 111 -5.74 -9.44 1.15
C ASP A 111 -6.55 -8.87 -0.03
N LYS A 112 -6.61 -9.63 -1.12
CA LYS A 112 -7.38 -9.25 -2.33
C LYS A 112 -8.89 -9.40 -2.15
N THR A 113 -9.36 -10.01 -1.08
CA THR A 113 -10.77 -10.43 -0.91
C THR A 113 -11.60 -9.48 -0.08
N HIS A 114 -11.01 -8.84 0.94
CA HIS A 114 -11.74 -7.96 1.86
C HIS A 114 -10.95 -6.69 2.17
N CYS A 115 -11.65 -5.56 2.11
CA CYS A 115 -11.18 -4.29 2.66
C CYS A 115 -12.21 -3.78 3.68
N TYR A 116 -11.75 -3.39 4.85
CA TYR A 116 -12.57 -2.94 5.97
C TYR A 116 -12.49 -1.43 6.06
N LEU A 117 -13.65 -0.79 5.93
CA LEU A 117 -13.82 0.66 6.02
C LEU A 117 -14.56 0.98 7.32
N MET A 118 -13.85 1.54 8.29
CA MET A 118 -14.37 1.83 9.62
C MET A 118 -14.66 3.33 9.75
N HIS A 119 -15.93 3.71 9.82
CA HIS A 119 -16.36 5.11 9.86
C HIS A 119 -16.29 5.64 11.29
N ILE A 120 -15.06 5.82 11.76
CA ILE A 120 -14.72 6.05 13.17
C ILE A 120 -15.23 7.39 13.73
N ILE A 121 -15.56 8.37 12.89
CA ILE A 121 -16.20 9.61 13.35
C ILE A 121 -17.60 9.34 13.95
N HIS A 122 -18.27 8.27 13.53
CA HIS A 122 -19.57 7.86 14.02
C HIS A 122 -19.50 6.73 15.02
N SER A 123 -18.66 5.72 14.77
CA SER A 123 -18.53 4.54 15.62
C SER A 123 -17.62 4.73 16.84
N GLY A 124 -16.78 5.75 16.82
CA GLY A 124 -15.61 5.82 17.69
C GLY A 124 -14.57 4.76 17.36
N VAL A 125 -13.56 4.63 18.22
CA VAL A 125 -12.52 3.61 18.16
C VAL A 125 -12.70 2.64 19.33
N PRO A 126 -13.39 1.49 19.14
CA PRO A 126 -13.57 0.51 20.21
C PRO A 126 -12.22 -0.05 20.71
N PRO A 127 -12.15 -0.50 21.99
CA PRO A 127 -10.89 -0.98 22.58
C PRO A 127 -10.21 -2.08 21.79
N ILE A 128 -10.96 -2.99 21.18
CA ILE A 128 -10.39 -4.07 20.37
C ILE A 128 -9.73 -3.53 19.08
N LEU A 129 -10.28 -2.47 18.46
CA LEU A 129 -9.67 -1.81 17.32
C LEU A 129 -8.39 -1.07 17.75
N LYS A 130 -8.44 -0.36 18.87
CA LYS A 130 -7.25 0.28 19.45
C LYS A 130 -6.14 -0.75 19.69
N SER A 131 -6.46 -1.87 20.34
CA SER A 131 -5.51 -2.96 20.58
C SER A 131 -4.90 -3.51 19.27
N LEU A 132 -5.70 -3.71 18.22
CA LEU A 132 -5.21 -4.15 16.91
C LEU A 132 -4.23 -3.15 16.29
N LEU A 133 -4.52 -1.85 16.41
CA LEU A 133 -3.67 -0.80 15.83
C LEU A 133 -2.34 -0.65 16.59
N GLU A 134 -2.33 -0.90 17.89
CA GLU A 134 -1.17 -0.79 18.78
C GLU A 134 -0.35 -2.10 18.89
N ASP A 135 -0.90 -3.22 18.38
CA ASP A 135 -0.26 -4.54 18.44
C ASP A 135 0.83 -4.69 17.38
N SER A 136 1.95 -5.28 17.78
CA SER A 136 3.08 -5.62 16.92
C SER A 136 2.86 -6.84 16.01
N SER A 137 1.74 -7.55 16.14
CA SER A 137 1.43 -8.77 15.38
C SER A 137 1.23 -8.53 13.88
N SER A 138 1.00 -7.28 13.48
CA SER A 138 0.84 -6.87 12.09
C SER A 138 1.46 -5.50 11.84
N VAL A 139 2.19 -5.35 10.73
CA VAL A 139 2.74 -4.06 10.31
C VAL A 139 1.71 -3.29 9.49
N LYS A 140 1.48 -2.01 9.82
CA LYS A 140 0.62 -1.12 9.06
C LYS A 140 1.45 -0.45 7.98
N VAL A 141 0.97 -0.51 6.73
CA VAL A 141 1.74 -0.08 5.56
C VAL A 141 0.99 0.97 4.75
N GLY A 142 1.68 2.01 4.33
CA GLY A 142 1.13 3.13 3.55
C GLY A 142 2.21 4.08 3.08
N VAL A 143 1.85 5.12 2.35
CA VAL A 143 2.77 6.20 1.95
C VAL A 143 2.57 7.39 2.88
N CYS A 144 3.65 7.93 3.46
CA CYS A 144 3.62 8.98 4.49
C CYS A 144 2.82 8.58 5.75
N ILE A 145 2.80 7.30 6.06
CA ILE A 145 1.99 6.67 7.11
C ILE A 145 2.25 7.26 8.52
N ASP A 146 3.43 7.81 8.78
CA ASP A 146 3.73 8.50 10.03
C ASP A 146 2.81 9.71 10.28
N ASN A 147 2.36 10.38 9.21
CA ASN A 147 1.41 11.49 9.32
C ASN A 147 0.03 10.98 9.76
N ASP A 148 -0.38 9.85 9.22
CA ASP A 148 -1.66 9.19 9.57
C ASP A 148 -1.62 8.68 11.01
N ALA A 149 -0.52 8.05 11.41
CA ALA A 149 -0.33 7.60 12.79
C ALA A 149 -0.36 8.78 13.78
N ARG A 150 0.32 9.87 13.45
CA ARG A 150 0.30 11.11 14.26
C ARG A 150 -1.11 11.70 14.34
N LYS A 151 -1.85 11.69 13.24
CA LYS A 151 -3.22 12.16 13.21
C LYS A 151 -4.15 11.29 14.05
N MET A 152 -4.00 9.96 14.01
CA MET A 152 -4.75 9.04 14.86
C MET A 152 -4.46 9.28 16.35
N PHE A 153 -3.20 9.54 16.70
CA PHE A 153 -2.85 9.88 18.07
C PHE A 153 -3.50 11.21 18.52
N ASN A 154 -3.40 12.26 17.70
CA ASN A 154 -3.96 13.56 18.03
C ASN A 154 -5.49 13.55 18.16
N ASP A 155 -6.16 12.77 17.32
CA ASP A 155 -7.62 12.79 17.22
C ASP A 155 -8.31 11.79 18.19
N TYR A 156 -7.64 10.65 18.47
CA TYR A 156 -8.23 9.51 19.18
C TYR A 156 -7.32 8.88 20.24
N GLU A 157 -6.13 9.41 20.49
CA GLU A 157 -5.15 8.87 21.44
C GLU A 157 -4.79 7.39 21.16
N VAL A 158 -4.63 7.06 19.87
CA VAL A 158 -4.28 5.73 19.39
C VAL A 158 -2.87 5.74 18.80
N HIS A 159 -1.99 4.90 19.32
CA HIS A 159 -0.63 4.71 18.83
C HIS A 159 -0.59 3.63 17.75
N VAL A 160 -0.74 4.03 16.48
CA VAL A 160 -0.65 3.07 15.36
C VAL A 160 0.78 2.60 15.21
N GLN A 161 1.02 1.30 15.37
CA GLN A 161 2.34 0.66 15.29
C GLN A 161 2.25 -0.85 15.05
N PRO A 162 3.33 -1.51 14.57
CA PRO A 162 4.47 -0.89 13.88
C PRO A 162 4.06 -0.34 12.51
N LEU A 163 4.82 0.64 12.04
CA LEU A 163 4.59 1.31 10.75
C LEU A 163 5.66 0.93 9.72
N MET A 164 5.27 0.89 8.46
CA MET A 164 6.21 0.76 7.35
C MET A 164 5.81 1.72 6.21
N ASP A 165 6.64 2.72 5.97
CA ASP A 165 6.43 3.67 4.87
C ASP A 165 6.87 3.06 3.54
N LEU A 166 5.96 3.00 2.58
CA LEU A 166 6.20 2.41 1.26
C LEU A 166 7.23 3.17 0.44
N SER A 167 7.38 4.49 0.64
CA SER A 167 8.42 5.27 -0.04
C SER A 167 9.80 4.87 0.47
N THR A 168 9.93 4.58 1.76
CA THR A 168 11.18 4.08 2.35
C THR A 168 11.50 2.68 1.83
N VAL A 169 10.53 1.77 1.85
CA VAL A 169 10.71 0.41 1.32
C VAL A 169 11.11 0.44 -0.16
N ALA A 170 10.43 1.26 -0.96
CA ALA A 170 10.73 1.39 -2.38
C ALA A 170 12.16 1.88 -2.64
N ASN A 171 12.68 2.83 -1.85
CA ASN A 171 14.06 3.30 -2.00
C ASN A 171 15.11 2.25 -1.61
N VAL A 172 14.76 1.29 -0.76
CA VAL A 172 15.63 0.15 -0.42
C VAL A 172 15.58 -0.94 -1.49
N LYS A 173 14.43 -1.15 -2.12
CA LYS A 173 14.19 -2.27 -3.04
C LYS A 173 14.40 -1.93 -4.52
N LEU A 174 14.17 -0.67 -4.90
CA LEU A 174 14.25 -0.23 -6.29
C LEU A 174 15.57 0.47 -6.56
N ALA A 175 16.19 0.15 -7.69
CA ALA A 175 17.39 0.84 -8.16
C ALA A 175 17.10 2.31 -8.48
N GLY A 176 18.10 3.17 -8.28
CA GLY A 176 18.06 4.57 -8.68
C GLY A 176 18.25 5.54 -7.51
N PRO A 177 18.20 6.85 -7.79
CA PRO A 177 18.37 7.86 -6.77
C PRO A 177 17.20 7.87 -5.79
N TYR A 178 17.50 8.19 -4.53
CA TYR A 178 16.47 8.38 -3.50
C TYR A 178 15.42 9.40 -3.96
N LYS A 179 14.15 9.05 -3.83
CA LYS A 179 13.05 9.98 -4.10
C LYS A 179 11.86 9.76 -3.15
N ARG A 180 11.04 10.79 -3.00
CA ARG A 180 9.74 10.67 -2.32
C ARG A 180 8.72 10.06 -3.27
N TRP A 181 8.37 8.82 -3.03
CA TRP A 181 7.35 8.13 -3.80
C TRP A 181 5.96 8.51 -3.29
N SER A 182 5.07 8.84 -4.22
CA SER A 182 3.64 8.87 -3.94
C SER A 182 3.04 7.49 -4.20
N LEU A 183 1.89 7.20 -3.57
CA LEU A 183 1.17 5.94 -3.80
C LEU A 183 0.85 5.74 -5.29
N ALA A 184 0.44 6.80 -6.00
CA ALA A 184 0.17 6.73 -7.44
C ALA A 184 1.43 6.42 -8.27
N ALA A 185 2.56 7.06 -7.95
CA ALA A 185 3.82 6.81 -8.68
C ALA A 185 4.34 5.39 -8.45
N LEU A 186 4.20 4.85 -7.22
CA LEU A 186 4.53 3.45 -6.94
C LEU A 186 3.58 2.49 -7.65
N THR A 187 2.29 2.80 -7.67
CA THR A 187 1.30 1.98 -8.39
C THR A 187 1.65 1.91 -9.87
N GLU A 188 1.90 3.04 -10.51
CA GLU A 188 2.28 3.09 -11.91
C GLU A 188 3.57 2.32 -12.19
N MET A 189 4.61 2.54 -11.37
CA MET A 189 5.92 1.88 -11.51
C MET A 189 5.83 0.36 -11.41
N ILE A 190 5.08 -0.16 -10.44
CA ILE A 190 5.07 -1.59 -10.11
C ILE A 190 3.99 -2.35 -10.89
N THR A 191 2.85 -1.72 -11.18
CA THR A 191 1.69 -2.43 -11.75
C THR A 191 1.37 -2.04 -13.18
N CYS A 192 2.04 -1.03 -13.75
CA CYS A 192 1.68 -0.41 -15.03
C CYS A 192 0.20 0.02 -15.09
N LYS A 193 -0.38 0.41 -13.94
CA LYS A 193 -1.77 0.88 -13.82
C LYS A 193 -1.81 2.27 -13.19
N GLU A 194 -2.83 3.04 -13.54
CA GLU A 194 -3.09 4.35 -12.95
C GLU A 194 -3.90 4.21 -11.66
N LEU A 195 -3.45 4.85 -10.56
CA LEU A 195 -4.26 5.00 -9.35
C LEU A 195 -5.08 6.28 -9.46
N PRO A 196 -6.44 6.20 -9.62
CA PRO A 196 -7.27 7.38 -9.80
C PRO A 196 -7.27 8.25 -8.54
N LYS A 197 -7.07 9.56 -8.71
CA LYS A 197 -7.14 10.54 -7.61
C LYS A 197 -8.18 11.64 -7.91
N PRO A 198 -9.48 11.29 -7.97
CA PRO A 198 -10.54 12.27 -8.25
C PRO A 198 -10.63 13.28 -7.12
N GLY A 199 -10.29 14.55 -7.41
CA GLY A 199 -10.23 15.61 -6.41
C GLY A 199 -11.54 15.84 -5.67
N ASN A 200 -12.68 15.71 -6.34
CA ASN A 200 -14.02 15.83 -5.74
C ASN A 200 -14.34 14.70 -4.74
N ILE A 201 -13.74 13.53 -4.86
CA ILE A 201 -13.91 12.42 -3.91
C ILE A 201 -12.97 12.64 -2.73
N ARG A 202 -11.67 12.79 -3.01
CA ARG A 202 -10.64 12.99 -1.97
C ARG A 202 -10.93 14.18 -1.08
N MET A 203 -11.41 15.30 -1.66
CA MET A 203 -11.77 16.52 -0.92
C MET A 203 -13.24 16.54 -0.48
N GLY A 204 -13.90 15.39 -0.52
CA GLY A 204 -15.30 15.23 -0.20
C GLY A 204 -15.62 15.37 1.30
N ASN A 205 -16.91 15.31 1.61
CA ASN A 205 -17.37 15.27 3.01
C ASN A 205 -17.32 13.83 3.54
N TRP A 206 -16.21 13.49 4.20
CA TRP A 206 -16.02 12.19 4.84
C TRP A 206 -16.77 12.03 6.16
N GLU A 207 -17.34 13.12 6.71
CA GLU A 207 -18.15 13.12 7.92
C GLU A 207 -19.64 12.83 7.65
N SER A 208 -20.04 12.66 6.38
CA SER A 208 -21.41 12.31 6.02
C SER A 208 -21.83 11.00 6.65
N PHE A 209 -23.05 10.92 7.19
CA PHE A 209 -23.55 9.71 7.86
C PHE A 209 -23.51 8.45 6.98
N VAL A 210 -23.70 8.61 5.68
CA VAL A 210 -23.51 7.54 4.66
C VAL A 210 -22.60 8.08 3.58
N LEU A 211 -21.49 7.37 3.33
CA LEU A 211 -20.57 7.67 2.23
C LEU A 211 -21.12 7.15 0.91
N SER A 212 -20.84 7.87 -0.17
CA SER A 212 -21.18 7.43 -1.51
C SER A 212 -20.38 6.20 -1.92
N LYS A 213 -20.93 5.41 -2.86
CA LYS A 213 -20.22 4.25 -3.43
C LYS A 213 -18.83 4.62 -3.96
N LYS A 214 -18.70 5.78 -4.61
CA LYS A 214 -17.40 6.28 -5.13
C LYS A 214 -16.39 6.57 -4.03
N GLN A 215 -16.83 7.11 -2.86
CA GLN A 215 -15.95 7.31 -1.71
C GLN A 215 -15.49 5.96 -1.14
N LEU A 216 -16.40 5.00 -0.99
CA LEU A 216 -16.06 3.67 -0.50
C LEU A 216 -15.09 2.93 -1.42
N GLU A 217 -15.30 2.99 -2.74
CA GLU A 217 -14.42 2.40 -3.75
C GLU A 217 -13.03 3.06 -3.75
N TYR A 218 -12.98 4.38 -3.66
CA TYR A 218 -11.74 5.15 -3.57
C TYR A 218 -10.93 4.73 -2.33
N ALA A 219 -11.54 4.82 -1.15
CA ALA A 219 -10.89 4.51 0.12
C ALA A 219 -10.41 3.03 0.20
N ALA A 220 -11.23 2.08 -0.29
CA ALA A 220 -10.85 0.68 -0.34
C ALA A 220 -9.68 0.44 -1.30
N THR A 221 -9.62 1.17 -2.42
CA THR A 221 -8.54 1.03 -3.40
C THR A 221 -7.23 1.53 -2.84
N ASP A 222 -7.19 2.67 -2.13
CA ASP A 222 -5.97 3.22 -1.55
C ASP A 222 -5.37 2.28 -0.49
N ALA A 223 -6.18 1.72 0.41
CA ALA A 223 -5.71 0.73 1.38
C ALA A 223 -5.28 -0.59 0.74
N TYR A 224 -6.04 -1.08 -0.25
CA TYR A 224 -5.68 -2.28 -0.98
C TYR A 224 -4.35 -2.14 -1.72
N ILE A 225 -4.15 -1.04 -2.44
CA ILE A 225 -2.93 -0.84 -3.20
C ILE A 225 -1.72 -0.64 -2.27
N SER A 226 -1.91 -0.02 -1.10
CA SER A 226 -0.87 0.09 -0.08
C SER A 226 -0.42 -1.30 0.40
N TRP A 227 -1.35 -2.20 0.72
CA TRP A 227 -1.05 -3.58 1.05
C TRP A 227 -0.36 -4.32 -0.11
N TYR A 228 -0.92 -4.25 -1.32
CA TYR A 228 -0.43 -4.96 -2.49
C TYR A 228 1.01 -4.56 -2.85
N LEU A 229 1.29 -3.27 -2.89
CA LEU A 229 2.63 -2.75 -3.19
C LEU A 229 3.66 -3.18 -2.15
N TYR A 230 3.28 -3.23 -0.88
CA TYR A 230 4.17 -3.75 0.17
C TYR A 230 4.49 -5.23 -0.04
N GLU A 231 3.47 -6.06 -0.32
CA GLU A 231 3.67 -7.49 -0.59
C GLU A 231 4.59 -7.73 -1.79
N VAL A 232 4.46 -6.92 -2.84
CA VAL A 232 5.34 -6.99 -4.01
C VAL A 232 6.75 -6.52 -3.65
N LEU A 233 6.89 -5.33 -3.05
CA LEU A 233 8.20 -4.75 -2.72
C LEU A 233 9.00 -5.64 -1.76
N ARG A 234 8.36 -6.22 -0.74
CA ARG A 234 9.07 -7.08 0.22
C ARG A 234 9.60 -8.37 -0.41
N SER A 235 9.04 -8.79 -1.54
CA SER A 235 9.53 -9.96 -2.28
C SER A 235 10.79 -9.69 -3.08
N PHE A 236 11.13 -8.41 -3.32
CA PHE A 236 12.35 -8.03 -4.02
C PHE A 236 13.57 -8.11 -3.09
N PRO A 237 14.75 -8.47 -3.60
CA PRO A 237 16.00 -8.33 -2.85
C PRO A 237 16.28 -6.85 -2.56
N ASP A 238 17.08 -6.58 -1.51
CA ASP A 238 17.56 -5.22 -1.28
C ASP A 238 18.48 -4.81 -2.43
N TYR A 239 18.32 -3.58 -2.89
CA TYR A 239 19.20 -3.03 -3.92
C TYR A 239 20.57 -2.73 -3.30
N THR A 240 21.59 -3.41 -3.81
CA THR A 240 23.00 -3.09 -3.53
C THR A 240 23.59 -2.46 -4.79
N PRO A 241 24.03 -1.19 -4.75
CA PRO A 241 24.75 -0.61 -5.88
C PRO A 241 25.98 -1.48 -6.19
N ASP A 242 26.21 -1.81 -7.46
CA ASP A 242 27.48 -2.39 -7.88
C ASP A 242 28.59 -1.39 -7.54
N ILE A 243 29.43 -1.71 -6.57
CA ILE A 243 30.65 -0.96 -6.31
C ILE A 243 31.57 -1.36 -7.48
N GLU A 244 31.56 -0.57 -8.55
CA GLU A 244 32.65 -0.63 -9.52
C GLU A 244 33.92 -0.31 -8.75
N THR A 245 34.70 -1.35 -8.43
CA THR A 245 36.09 -1.17 -8.01
C THR A 245 36.82 -0.53 -9.19
N GLU A 246 36.93 0.80 -9.17
CA GLU A 246 37.98 1.49 -9.93
C GLU A 246 39.31 0.92 -9.44
N VAL A 247 39.82 -0.05 -10.20
CA VAL A 247 41.20 -0.48 -10.05
C VAL A 247 42.01 0.61 -10.69
N VAL A 248 42.61 1.46 -9.85
CA VAL A 248 43.66 2.41 -10.20
C VAL A 248 44.94 1.65 -10.58
#